data_782993e57aec8a200fb1cd3670986a09
#
_entry.id   782993e57aec8a200fb1cd3670986a09
#
_cell.length_a   1.000
_cell.length_b   1.000
_cell.length_c   1.000
_cell.angle_alpha   90.00
_cell.angle_beta   90.00
_cell.angle_gamma   90.00
#
_symmetry.space_group_name_H-M   'P 1'
#
loop_
_entity.id
_entity.type
_entity.pdbx_description
1 polymer ?
#
loop_
_entity_poly.entity_id
_entity_poly.type
_entity_poly.pdbx_seq_one_letter_code
_entity_poly.pdbx_strand_id
1 'polypeptide(L)'
;LEAKLTSEYFEVITARDGLTGLEMAKHDQPDIILLDVMMPGMDGFEVCEKLKQDPVTMHIPVVMVTALSDSADRVRGLEAGADDFLTKPVNDAALFARVRSLVRLKMLMDEWRMREQTSGQLGVMREDKPIHAVDASNAKVLVVEDNRIDAQKVVDALDRDGASSDIVATVAEANERLKMAAYELLVVSLRLKSGDALRF
;
A
#
# COMPACT_ATOMS: atom_id res chain seq x y z
N LEU A 1 7.58 -5.70 -19.26
CA LEU A 1 6.98 -4.58 -18.51
C LEU A 1 7.38 -3.22 -19.08
N GLU A 2 8.67 -3.00 -19.32
CA GLU A 2 9.22 -1.76 -19.86
C GLU A 2 8.42 -1.24 -21.07
N ALA A 3 8.33 -2.05 -22.15
CA ALA A 3 7.60 -1.64 -23.36
C ALA A 3 6.13 -1.25 -23.13
N LYS A 4 5.45 -1.93 -22.18
CA LYS A 4 4.06 -1.61 -21.81
C LYS A 4 3.96 -0.27 -21.08
N LEU A 5 4.86 0.01 -20.16
CA LEU A 5 4.88 1.28 -19.42
C LEU A 5 5.26 2.44 -20.34
N THR A 6 6.27 2.26 -21.18
CA THR A 6 6.67 3.28 -22.15
C THR A 6 5.53 3.62 -23.13
N SER A 7 4.70 2.63 -23.54
CA SER A 7 3.53 2.90 -24.40
C SER A 7 2.43 3.74 -23.71
N GLU A 8 2.44 3.81 -22.39
CA GLU A 8 1.54 4.64 -21.56
C GLU A 8 2.21 5.93 -21.06
N TYR A 9 3.28 6.34 -21.73
CA TYR A 9 4.01 7.58 -21.47
C TYR A 9 4.74 7.65 -20.12
N PHE A 10 5.06 6.51 -19.49
CA PHE A 10 5.96 6.48 -18.36
C PHE A 10 7.42 6.51 -18.82
N GLU A 11 8.23 7.30 -18.13
CA GLU A 11 9.69 7.19 -18.23
C GLU A 11 10.14 5.98 -17.42
N VAL A 12 10.86 5.06 -18.06
CA VAL A 12 11.21 3.77 -17.44
C VAL A 12 12.72 3.62 -17.39
N ILE A 13 13.24 3.45 -16.19
CA ILE A 13 14.62 3.04 -15.94
C ILE A 13 14.62 1.57 -15.48
N THR A 14 15.64 0.81 -15.84
CA THR A 14 15.71 -0.63 -15.52
C THR A 14 17.02 -0.99 -14.86
N ALA A 15 16.96 -1.82 -13.80
CA ALA A 15 18.10 -2.43 -13.15
C ALA A 15 18.08 -3.95 -13.39
N ARG A 16 19.25 -4.57 -13.48
CA ARG A 16 19.39 -6.02 -13.77
C ARG A 16 19.44 -6.87 -12.50
N ASP A 17 19.79 -6.27 -11.38
CA ASP A 17 19.95 -6.93 -10.09
C ASP A 17 19.58 -5.97 -8.94
N GLY A 18 19.45 -6.54 -7.73
CA GLY A 18 19.00 -5.80 -6.56
C GLY A 18 19.96 -4.68 -6.14
N LEU A 19 21.27 -4.88 -6.22
CA LEU A 19 22.25 -3.85 -5.81
C LEU A 19 22.18 -2.64 -6.73
N THR A 20 22.23 -2.87 -8.05
CA THR A 20 22.06 -1.80 -9.03
C THR A 20 20.73 -1.08 -8.86
N GLY A 21 19.65 -1.82 -8.57
CA GLY A 21 18.32 -1.26 -8.31
C GLY A 21 18.30 -0.34 -7.10
N LEU A 22 18.97 -0.70 -6.00
CA LEU A 22 19.09 0.13 -4.80
C LEU A 22 19.88 1.42 -5.07
N GLU A 23 20.98 1.36 -5.81
CA GLU A 23 21.77 2.52 -6.19
C GLU A 23 20.98 3.48 -7.07
N MET A 24 20.30 2.95 -8.10
CA MET A 24 19.45 3.74 -8.99
C MET A 24 18.28 4.37 -8.25
N ALA A 25 17.63 3.65 -7.34
CA ALA A 25 16.55 4.19 -6.54
C ALA A 25 16.97 5.41 -5.70
N LYS A 26 18.19 5.38 -5.15
CA LYS A 26 18.75 6.53 -4.40
C LYS A 26 19.10 7.71 -5.27
N HIS A 27 19.66 7.45 -6.44
CA HIS A 27 20.14 8.50 -7.34
C HIS A 27 18.99 9.14 -8.12
N ASP A 28 18.14 8.31 -8.75
CA ASP A 28 17.13 8.75 -9.71
C ASP A 28 15.76 9.02 -9.07
N GLN A 29 15.52 8.54 -7.83
CA GLN A 29 14.31 8.78 -7.04
C GLN A 29 13.01 8.55 -7.83
N PRO A 30 12.77 7.34 -8.36
CA PRO A 30 11.59 7.08 -9.18
C PRO A 30 10.28 7.26 -8.39
N ASP A 31 9.19 7.53 -9.10
CA ASP A 31 7.87 7.66 -8.48
C ASP A 31 7.27 6.34 -8.03
N ILE A 32 7.77 5.21 -8.55
CA ILE A 32 7.34 3.86 -8.21
C ILE A 32 8.42 2.85 -8.60
N ILE A 33 8.56 1.78 -7.83
CA ILE A 33 9.46 0.67 -8.13
C ILE A 33 8.62 -0.59 -8.38
N LEU A 34 8.82 -1.23 -9.54
CA LEU A 34 8.32 -2.56 -9.85
C LEU A 34 9.44 -3.56 -9.62
N LEU A 35 9.30 -4.38 -8.59
CA LEU A 35 10.38 -5.22 -8.08
C LEU A 35 10.07 -6.70 -8.29
N ASP A 36 10.91 -7.40 -9.05
CA ASP A 36 10.81 -8.86 -9.15
C ASP A 36 11.27 -9.50 -7.84
N VAL A 37 10.55 -10.51 -7.38
CA VAL A 37 10.95 -11.27 -6.20
C VAL A 37 12.09 -12.22 -6.53
N MET A 38 12.05 -12.84 -7.70
CA MET A 38 13.02 -13.88 -8.10
C MET A 38 14.21 -13.25 -8.84
N MET A 39 15.18 -12.76 -8.10
CA MET A 39 16.42 -12.21 -8.65
C MET A 39 17.65 -12.97 -8.12
N PRO A 40 18.73 -13.07 -8.92
CA PRO A 40 19.97 -13.69 -8.46
C PRO A 40 20.69 -12.81 -7.43
N GLY A 41 21.30 -13.44 -6.44
CA GLY A 41 22.07 -12.76 -5.39
C GLY A 41 21.17 -12.27 -4.25
N MET A 42 20.65 -11.05 -4.37
CA MET A 42 19.71 -10.45 -3.41
C MET A 42 18.28 -10.63 -3.92
N ASP A 43 17.42 -11.27 -3.12
CA ASP A 43 16.01 -11.43 -3.51
C ASP A 43 15.20 -10.11 -3.40
N GLY A 44 14.00 -10.09 -4.01
CA GLY A 44 13.18 -8.89 -4.02
C GLY A 44 12.68 -8.48 -2.63
N PHE A 45 12.55 -9.41 -1.69
CA PHE A 45 12.17 -9.08 -0.31
C PHE A 45 13.28 -8.31 0.40
N GLU A 46 14.53 -8.78 0.28
CA GLU A 46 15.70 -8.09 0.85
C GLU A 46 15.91 -6.71 0.25
N VAL A 47 15.67 -6.55 -1.07
CA VAL A 47 15.73 -5.24 -1.73
C VAL A 47 14.64 -4.31 -1.19
N CYS A 48 13.41 -4.80 -1.04
CA CYS A 48 12.30 -4.05 -0.50
C CYS A 48 12.58 -3.56 0.94
N GLU A 49 13.04 -4.43 1.81
CA GLU A 49 13.44 -4.08 3.19
C GLU A 49 14.48 -2.95 3.21
N LYS A 50 15.53 -3.07 2.37
CA LYS A 50 16.57 -2.03 2.28
C LYS A 50 16.03 -0.70 1.76
N LEU A 51 15.14 -0.71 0.75
CA LEU A 51 14.48 0.49 0.25
C LEU A 51 13.64 1.16 1.34
N LYS A 52 12.91 0.37 2.13
CA LYS A 52 12.01 0.89 3.17
C LYS A 52 12.72 1.28 4.47
N GLN A 53 13.94 0.79 4.70
CA GLN A 53 14.79 1.20 5.83
C GLN A 53 15.61 2.45 5.55
N ASP A 54 15.82 2.81 4.30
CA ASP A 54 16.63 3.97 3.92
C ASP A 54 15.76 5.25 3.85
N PRO A 55 16.08 6.31 4.63
CA PRO A 55 15.32 7.56 4.65
C PRO A 55 15.17 8.22 3.26
N VAL A 56 16.10 7.96 2.34
CA VAL A 56 16.11 8.53 0.98
C VAL A 56 15.08 7.82 0.08
N THR A 57 14.83 6.52 0.27
CA THR A 57 14.00 5.72 -0.62
C THR A 57 12.72 5.16 0.03
N MET A 58 12.60 5.23 1.35
CA MET A 58 11.50 4.63 2.11
C MET A 58 10.10 5.11 1.67
N HIS A 59 10.01 6.32 1.14
CA HIS A 59 8.77 6.93 0.68
C HIS A 59 8.36 6.50 -0.75
N ILE A 60 9.25 5.82 -1.47
CA ILE A 60 8.98 5.36 -2.83
C ILE A 60 8.09 4.11 -2.74
N PRO A 61 6.92 4.08 -3.39
CA PRO A 61 6.07 2.91 -3.43
C PRO A 61 6.77 1.74 -4.14
N VAL A 62 6.66 0.54 -3.55
CA VAL A 62 7.23 -0.68 -4.09
C VAL A 62 6.12 -1.68 -4.40
N VAL A 63 5.99 -2.08 -5.66
CA VAL A 63 5.08 -3.13 -6.11
C VAL A 63 5.88 -4.38 -6.45
N MET A 64 5.66 -5.45 -5.73
CA MET A 64 6.30 -6.72 -6.03
C MET A 64 5.65 -7.41 -7.23
N VAL A 65 6.47 -7.82 -8.20
CA VAL A 65 6.02 -8.54 -9.39
C VAL A 65 6.54 -9.98 -9.32
N THR A 66 5.67 -10.93 -9.02
CA THR A 66 6.09 -12.29 -8.67
C THR A 66 5.30 -13.37 -9.39
N ALA A 67 5.93 -14.51 -9.66
CA ALA A 67 5.25 -15.75 -10.03
C ALA A 67 4.68 -16.49 -8.81
N LEU A 68 5.08 -16.09 -7.60
CA LEU A 68 4.65 -16.70 -6.35
C LEU A 68 3.20 -16.28 -6.07
N SER A 69 2.34 -17.27 -5.88
CA SER A 69 0.90 -17.08 -5.61
C SER A 69 0.52 -17.48 -4.19
N ASP A 70 1.48 -17.91 -3.40
CA ASP A 70 1.25 -18.36 -2.02
C ASP A 70 0.94 -17.16 -1.11
N SER A 71 0.04 -17.39 -0.18
CA SER A 71 -0.31 -16.41 0.85
C SER A 71 0.88 -16.08 1.76
N ALA A 72 1.76 -17.04 2.03
CA ALA A 72 2.96 -16.83 2.84
C ALA A 72 3.94 -15.83 2.20
N ASP A 73 4.15 -15.92 0.89
CA ASP A 73 5.02 -14.98 0.17
C ASP A 73 4.44 -13.56 0.15
N ARG A 74 3.11 -13.43 0.07
CA ARG A 74 2.44 -12.13 0.18
C ARG A 74 2.62 -11.51 1.56
N VAL A 75 2.45 -12.30 2.61
CA VAL A 75 2.68 -11.84 4.00
C VAL A 75 4.12 -11.38 4.16
N ARG A 76 5.10 -12.19 3.72
CA ARG A 76 6.53 -11.84 3.76
C ARG A 76 6.82 -10.52 3.04
N GLY A 77 6.20 -10.29 1.90
CA GLY A 77 6.41 -9.06 1.15
C GLY A 77 5.77 -7.83 1.82
N LEU A 78 4.60 -7.98 2.46
CA LEU A 78 4.01 -6.91 3.26
C LEU A 78 4.88 -6.60 4.49
N GLU A 79 5.41 -7.63 5.17
CA GLU A 79 6.35 -7.46 6.28
C GLU A 79 7.65 -6.77 5.83
N ALA A 80 8.12 -7.03 4.60
CA ALA A 80 9.23 -6.31 3.97
C ALA A 80 8.88 -4.85 3.59
N GLY A 81 7.63 -4.42 3.75
CA GLY A 81 7.15 -3.07 3.49
C GLY A 81 6.68 -2.82 2.05
N ALA A 82 6.40 -3.85 1.26
CA ALA A 82 5.83 -3.68 -0.07
C ALA A 82 4.43 -3.07 -0.01
N ASP A 83 4.14 -2.13 -0.91
CA ASP A 83 2.85 -1.42 -0.96
C ASP A 83 1.79 -2.21 -1.73
N ASP A 84 2.19 -3.04 -2.70
CA ASP A 84 1.25 -3.90 -3.46
C ASP A 84 1.98 -5.05 -4.17
N PHE A 85 1.20 -5.95 -4.81
CA PHE A 85 1.65 -7.13 -5.54
C PHE A 85 1.01 -7.27 -6.91
N LEU A 86 1.79 -7.75 -7.87
CA LEU A 86 1.34 -8.17 -9.19
C LEU A 86 1.82 -9.60 -9.47
N THR A 87 0.89 -10.51 -9.76
CA THR A 87 1.24 -11.87 -10.15
C THR A 87 1.57 -11.97 -11.64
N LYS A 88 2.62 -12.71 -11.99
CA LYS A 88 2.95 -13.08 -13.37
C LYS A 88 2.05 -14.23 -13.84
N PRO A 89 1.51 -14.19 -15.08
CA PRO A 89 1.68 -13.14 -16.09
C PRO A 89 0.94 -11.86 -15.71
N VAL A 90 1.62 -10.71 -15.85
CA VAL A 90 1.07 -9.42 -15.42
C VAL A 90 -0.06 -8.98 -16.37
N ASN A 91 -1.23 -8.78 -15.80
CA ASN A 91 -2.38 -8.19 -16.49
C ASN A 91 -2.19 -6.69 -16.64
N ASP A 92 -2.35 -6.16 -17.86
CA ASP A 92 -2.08 -4.75 -18.17
C ASP A 92 -3.02 -3.80 -17.42
N ALA A 93 -4.31 -4.13 -17.34
CA ALA A 93 -5.28 -3.31 -16.61
C ALA A 93 -4.93 -3.23 -15.10
N ALA A 94 -4.54 -4.36 -14.50
CA ALA A 94 -4.11 -4.41 -13.12
C ALA A 94 -2.80 -3.63 -12.88
N LEU A 95 -1.82 -3.75 -13.80
CA LEU A 95 -0.57 -3.01 -13.75
C LEU A 95 -0.82 -1.50 -13.74
N PHE A 96 -1.53 -1.00 -14.76
CA PHE A 96 -1.74 0.44 -14.92
C PHE A 96 -2.61 1.03 -13.80
N ALA A 97 -3.62 0.30 -13.34
CA ALA A 97 -4.44 0.75 -12.21
C ALA A 97 -3.60 0.96 -10.94
N ARG A 98 -2.72 0.00 -10.60
CA ARG A 98 -1.85 0.08 -9.42
C ARG A 98 -0.79 1.16 -9.54
N VAL A 99 -0.10 1.21 -10.70
CA VAL A 99 0.94 2.23 -10.94
C VAL A 99 0.33 3.63 -10.81
N ARG A 100 -0.79 3.91 -11.47
CA ARG A 100 -1.46 5.22 -11.41
C ARG A 100 -1.93 5.57 -10.00
N SER A 101 -2.48 4.60 -9.25
CA SER A 101 -2.94 4.81 -7.89
C SER A 101 -1.80 5.15 -6.93
N LEU A 102 -0.71 4.38 -6.97
CA LEU A 102 0.43 4.56 -6.08
C LEU A 102 1.26 5.80 -6.42
N VAL A 103 1.47 6.09 -7.70
CA VAL A 103 2.14 7.34 -8.13
C VAL A 103 1.33 8.55 -7.69
N ARG A 104 0.01 8.53 -7.84
CA ARG A 104 -0.87 9.61 -7.36
C ARG A 104 -0.75 9.78 -5.84
N LEU A 105 -0.74 8.68 -5.08
CA LEU A 105 -0.58 8.73 -3.63
C LEU A 105 0.77 9.34 -3.24
N LYS A 106 1.87 8.91 -3.90
CA LYS A 106 3.20 9.48 -3.69
C LYS A 106 3.23 10.98 -3.95
N MET A 107 2.67 11.43 -5.08
CA MET A 107 2.62 12.87 -5.41
C MET A 107 1.90 13.68 -4.34
N LEU A 108 0.78 13.19 -3.82
CA LEU A 108 0.05 13.84 -2.72
C LEU A 108 0.89 13.90 -1.43
N MET A 109 1.59 12.82 -1.09
CA MET A 109 2.48 12.79 0.08
C MET A 109 3.68 13.70 -0.05
N ASP A 110 4.29 13.78 -1.24
CA ASP A 110 5.41 14.68 -1.51
C ASP A 110 4.96 16.15 -1.42
N GLU A 111 3.77 16.49 -1.91
CA GLU A 111 3.19 17.83 -1.77
C GLU A 111 2.94 18.19 -0.28
N TRP A 112 2.47 17.24 0.52
CA TRP A 112 2.30 17.42 1.96
C TRP A 112 3.63 17.68 2.67
N ARG A 113 4.66 16.88 2.38
CA ARG A 113 6.01 17.05 2.94
C ARG A 113 6.61 18.42 2.60
N MET A 114 6.46 18.86 1.35
CA MET A 114 6.94 20.19 0.95
C MET A 114 6.22 21.31 1.69
N ARG A 115 4.92 21.18 1.93
CA ARG A 115 4.14 22.16 2.72
C ARG A 115 4.57 22.18 4.19
N GLU A 116 4.83 21.04 4.80
CA GLU A 116 5.34 20.95 6.18
C GLU A 116 6.72 21.58 6.33
N GLN A 117 7.64 21.31 5.42
CA GLN A 117 8.97 21.94 5.41
C GLN A 117 8.90 23.45 5.27
N THR A 118 7.99 23.96 4.45
CA THR A 118 7.78 25.40 4.26
C THR A 118 7.11 26.02 5.49
N SER A 119 6.19 25.34 6.15
CA SER A 119 5.50 25.82 7.37
C SER A 119 6.40 25.78 8.59
N GLY A 120 7.32 24.82 8.68
CA GLY A 120 8.37 24.74 9.73
C GLY A 120 9.32 25.94 9.72
N GLN A 121 9.62 26.50 8.55
CA GLN A 121 10.41 27.73 8.41
C GLN A 121 9.67 29.00 8.90
N LEU A 122 8.33 28.93 9.03
CA LEU A 122 7.49 30.03 9.53
C LEU A 122 7.17 29.96 11.02
N GLY A 123 7.85 29.08 11.78
CA GLY A 123 7.82 29.08 13.25
C GLY A 123 6.56 28.51 13.91
N VAL A 124 5.74 27.73 13.18
CA VAL A 124 4.64 26.97 13.76
C VAL A 124 5.16 25.57 14.08
N MET A 125 5.70 25.37 15.28
CA MET A 125 6.08 24.06 15.79
C MET A 125 4.85 23.16 15.87
N ARG A 126 4.74 22.18 14.96
CA ARG A 126 3.99 20.95 15.19
C ARG A 126 5.00 19.83 15.40
N GLU A 127 4.80 19.04 16.44
CA GLU A 127 5.62 17.88 16.72
C GLU A 127 5.61 16.95 15.50
N ASP A 128 6.79 16.78 14.88
CA ASP A 128 7.05 15.85 13.79
C ASP A 128 6.88 14.40 14.32
N LYS A 129 5.69 13.85 14.16
CA LYS A 129 5.54 12.39 14.18
C LYS A 129 5.86 11.88 12.78
N PRO A 130 6.87 11.03 12.62
CA PRO A 130 7.15 10.43 11.32
C PRO A 130 5.93 9.64 10.84
N ILE A 131 5.48 9.92 9.62
CA ILE A 131 4.32 9.28 8.95
C ILE A 131 4.48 7.74 8.83
N HIS A 132 5.67 7.21 9.13
CA HIS A 132 6.04 5.81 8.99
C HIS A 132 5.67 4.87 10.15
N ALA A 133 5.21 5.42 11.24
CA ALA A 133 4.56 4.64 12.28
C ALA A 133 3.10 5.10 12.33
N VAL A 134 2.28 4.62 11.40
CA VAL A 134 0.83 4.67 11.60
C VAL A 134 0.58 3.77 12.81
N ASP A 135 0.50 4.41 13.97
CA ASP A 135 0.06 3.74 15.19
C ASP A 135 -1.42 3.38 15.00
N ALA A 136 -1.65 2.18 14.50
CA ALA A 136 -2.99 1.64 14.29
C ALA A 136 -3.70 1.32 15.61
N SER A 137 -3.01 1.46 16.76
CA SER A 137 -3.52 1.08 18.08
C SER A 137 -4.77 1.83 18.54
N ASN A 138 -5.18 2.86 17.82
CA ASN A 138 -6.43 3.60 18.07
C ASN A 138 -7.28 3.75 16.82
N ALA A 139 -6.93 3.09 15.73
CA ALA A 139 -7.71 3.17 14.49
C ALA A 139 -9.10 2.56 14.69
N LYS A 140 -10.13 3.26 14.23
CA LYS A 140 -11.49 2.76 14.20
C LYS A 140 -11.82 2.22 12.82
N VAL A 141 -12.09 0.92 12.75
CA VAL A 141 -12.30 0.21 11.49
C VAL A 141 -13.76 -0.20 11.35
N LEU A 142 -14.39 0.06 10.20
CA LEU A 142 -15.70 -0.48 9.87
C LEU A 142 -15.53 -1.70 8.94
N VAL A 143 -16.01 -2.85 9.40
CA VAL A 143 -15.97 -4.12 8.66
C VAL A 143 -17.35 -4.42 8.12
N VAL A 144 -17.49 -4.53 6.79
CA VAL A 144 -18.71 -4.86 6.09
C VAL A 144 -18.60 -6.29 5.56
N GLU A 145 -19.12 -7.26 6.32
CA GLU A 145 -19.04 -8.69 6.01
C GLU A 145 -20.27 -9.42 6.57
N ASP A 146 -20.99 -10.16 5.71
CA ASP A 146 -22.20 -10.89 6.09
C ASP A 146 -21.91 -12.31 6.58
N ASN A 147 -20.69 -12.83 6.40
CA ASN A 147 -20.24 -14.09 6.95
C ASN A 147 -19.60 -13.86 8.32
N ARG A 148 -20.25 -14.31 9.38
CA ARG A 148 -19.77 -14.14 10.76
C ARG A 148 -18.38 -14.70 11.01
N ILE A 149 -18.04 -15.82 10.37
CA ILE A 149 -16.73 -16.48 10.56
C ILE A 149 -15.62 -15.62 9.94
N ASP A 150 -15.85 -15.08 8.76
CA ASP A 150 -14.87 -14.26 8.07
C ASP A 150 -14.77 -12.87 8.70
N ALA A 151 -15.90 -12.28 9.13
CA ALA A 151 -15.91 -11.06 9.93
C ALA A 151 -15.06 -11.21 11.22
N GLN A 152 -15.25 -12.32 11.96
CA GLN A 152 -14.49 -12.55 13.18
C GLN A 152 -12.98 -12.68 12.94
N LYS A 153 -12.56 -13.35 11.86
CA LYS A 153 -11.12 -13.42 11.50
C LYS A 153 -10.50 -12.05 11.24
N VAL A 154 -11.25 -11.15 10.58
CA VAL A 154 -10.79 -9.78 10.34
C VAL A 154 -10.68 -9.03 11.67
N VAL A 155 -11.67 -9.13 12.54
CA VAL A 155 -11.65 -8.51 13.86
C VAL A 155 -10.50 -9.04 14.70
N ASP A 156 -10.31 -10.35 14.76
CA ASP A 156 -9.22 -10.97 15.53
C ASP A 156 -7.82 -10.53 15.03
N ALA A 157 -7.70 -10.22 13.75
CA ALA A 157 -6.48 -9.65 13.18
C ALA A 157 -6.29 -8.18 13.60
N LEU A 158 -7.33 -7.36 13.50
CA LEU A 158 -7.31 -5.95 13.87
C LEU A 158 -7.05 -5.74 15.38
N ASP A 159 -7.66 -6.58 16.22
CA ASP A 159 -7.49 -6.52 17.68
C ASP A 159 -6.03 -6.80 18.12
N ARG A 160 -5.28 -7.62 17.37
CA ARG A 160 -3.85 -7.86 17.63
C ARG A 160 -3.01 -6.61 17.44
N ASP A 161 -3.40 -5.77 16.52
CA ASP A 161 -2.74 -4.49 16.23
C ASP A 161 -3.32 -3.33 17.07
N GLY A 162 -4.28 -3.63 17.96
CA GLY A 162 -4.88 -2.66 18.88
C GLY A 162 -5.94 -1.75 18.25
N ALA A 163 -6.36 -2.02 17.01
CA ALA A 163 -7.42 -1.27 16.36
C ALA A 163 -8.81 -1.68 16.87
N SER A 164 -9.74 -0.73 17.01
CA SER A 164 -11.12 -1.02 17.33
C SER A 164 -11.96 -1.25 16.07
N SER A 165 -12.88 -2.21 16.08
CA SER A 165 -13.69 -2.50 14.91
C SER A 165 -15.18 -2.57 15.21
N ASP A 166 -15.99 -2.01 14.28
CA ASP A 166 -17.45 -2.22 14.22
C ASP A 166 -17.77 -3.14 13.02
N ILE A 167 -18.65 -4.12 13.21
CA ILE A 167 -19.06 -5.04 12.16
C ILE A 167 -20.51 -4.71 11.74
N VAL A 168 -20.74 -4.68 10.43
CA VAL A 168 -22.08 -4.59 9.83
C VAL A 168 -22.21 -5.64 8.71
N ALA A 169 -23.41 -6.12 8.48
CA ALA A 169 -23.66 -7.18 7.50
C ALA A 169 -24.06 -6.65 6.12
N THR A 170 -24.44 -5.39 6.01
CA THR A 170 -24.98 -4.81 4.77
C THR A 170 -24.40 -3.44 4.47
N VAL A 171 -24.38 -3.10 3.18
CA VAL A 171 -24.00 -1.75 2.71
C VAL A 171 -24.90 -0.65 3.30
N ALA A 172 -26.19 -0.94 3.49
CA ALA A 172 -27.12 0.02 4.08
C ALA A 172 -26.77 0.35 5.53
N GLU A 173 -26.47 -0.65 6.35
CA GLU A 173 -26.01 -0.46 7.73
C GLU A 173 -24.66 0.28 7.78
N ALA A 174 -23.76 -0.02 6.86
CA ALA A 174 -22.49 0.66 6.77
C ALA A 174 -22.66 2.16 6.48
N ASN A 175 -23.54 2.52 5.54
CA ASN A 175 -23.85 3.91 5.24
C ASN A 175 -24.45 4.66 6.45
N GLU A 176 -25.30 4.01 7.23
CA GLU A 176 -25.83 4.62 8.46
C GLU A 176 -24.72 4.81 9.52
N ARG A 177 -23.81 3.83 9.67
CA ARG A 177 -22.68 3.94 10.60
C ARG A 177 -21.72 5.07 10.21
N LEU A 178 -21.41 5.21 8.92
CA LEU A 178 -20.54 6.28 8.40
C LEU A 178 -21.13 7.69 8.59
N LYS A 179 -22.45 7.82 8.69
CA LYS A 179 -23.09 9.11 9.04
C LYS A 179 -22.97 9.44 10.53
N MET A 180 -22.88 8.43 11.38
CA MET A 180 -22.88 8.58 12.85
C MET A 180 -21.49 8.67 13.46
N ALA A 181 -20.49 8.08 12.82
CA ALA A 181 -19.14 8.01 13.35
C ALA A 181 -18.09 8.13 12.22
N ALA A 182 -16.91 8.66 12.55
CA ALA A 182 -15.74 8.65 11.69
C ALA A 182 -15.01 7.31 11.83
N TYR A 183 -14.52 6.78 10.73
CA TYR A 183 -13.69 5.59 10.65
C TYR A 183 -12.45 5.91 9.83
N GLU A 184 -11.31 5.39 10.23
CA GLU A 184 -10.03 5.56 9.53
C GLU A 184 -9.87 4.53 8.41
N LEU A 185 -10.52 3.36 8.54
CA LEU A 185 -10.46 2.29 7.56
C LEU A 185 -11.83 1.64 7.37
N LEU A 186 -12.11 1.30 6.11
CA LEU A 186 -13.28 0.53 5.71
C LEU A 186 -12.83 -0.77 5.04
N VAL A 187 -13.21 -1.90 5.61
CA VAL A 187 -12.98 -3.23 5.03
C VAL A 187 -14.30 -3.76 4.49
N VAL A 188 -14.39 -3.98 3.19
CA VAL A 188 -15.63 -4.41 2.53
C VAL A 188 -15.42 -5.75 1.82
N SER A 189 -16.24 -6.73 2.15
CA SER A 189 -16.29 -8.00 1.43
C SER A 189 -16.85 -7.78 0.03
N LEU A 190 -16.15 -8.27 -0.99
CA LEU A 190 -16.64 -8.23 -2.38
C LEU A 190 -17.78 -9.20 -2.68
N ARG A 191 -18.10 -10.11 -1.76
CA ARG A 191 -19.10 -11.18 -1.92
C ARG A 191 -20.27 -11.02 -0.96
N LEU A 192 -20.74 -9.81 -0.72
CA LEU A 192 -21.92 -9.56 0.10
C LEU A 192 -23.17 -10.12 -0.58
N LYS A 193 -24.00 -10.87 0.18
CA LYS A 193 -25.30 -11.39 -0.31
C LYS A 193 -26.31 -10.27 -0.55
N SER A 194 -26.15 -9.15 0.13
CA SER A 194 -27.09 -8.04 0.15
C SER A 194 -26.90 -7.00 -0.96
N GLY A 195 -25.91 -7.18 -1.85
CA GLY A 195 -25.68 -6.21 -2.92
C GLY A 195 -24.27 -6.19 -3.50
N ASP A 196 -24.07 -5.30 -4.48
CA ASP A 196 -22.79 -5.10 -5.15
C ASP A 196 -21.90 -4.19 -4.27
N ALA A 197 -20.88 -4.77 -3.68
CA ALA A 197 -19.90 -4.06 -2.85
C ALA A 197 -19.16 -2.94 -3.60
N LEU A 198 -19.13 -2.97 -4.93
CA LEU A 198 -18.49 -1.95 -5.77
C LEU A 198 -19.34 -0.70 -6.00
N ARG A 199 -20.60 -0.70 -5.50
CA ARG A 199 -21.51 0.45 -5.55
C ARG A 199 -21.64 1.18 -4.21
N PHE A 200 -20.69 0.93 -3.34
CA PHE A 200 -20.60 1.54 -2.01
C PHE A 200 -20.22 3.02 -2.07
#